data_7457f5cd97f2bc3d4afc2c1ac140599b
#
_entry.id   7457f5cd97f2bc3d4afc2c1ac140599b
#
_cell.length_a   1.000
_cell.length_b   1.000
_cell.length_c   1.000
_cell.angle_alpha   90.00
_cell.angle_beta   90.00
_cell.angle_gamma   90.00
#
_symmetry.space_group_name_H-M   'P 1'
#
loop_
_entity.id
_entity.type
_entity.pdbx_description
1 polymer ?
#
loop_
_entity_poly.entity_id
_entity_poly.type
_entity_poly.pdbx_seq_one_letter_code
_entity_poly.pdbx_strand_id
1 'polypeptide(L)'
;MKIDELNKLNPYEYMDSELDGFRKLIVNKFRKIRLAKKGLSGVVSKAYSFLYNKSYKMFLRLAKWYYLKAGGNKKTPSDEWLQDFLEDYDFLTGYQYDPEWDRKRARTYELAQSYREENKVPDLKKAERLLNQQVTEKSIEVVDYATVTAYKDRGVKKVKWRTMGDNRVCDECEERDGKIFDIDNIPQKHRGCRCWLEAYEDRRENT
;
A
#
# COMPACT_ATOMS: atom_id res chain seq x y z
N MET A 1 -21.83 1.76 16.93
CA MET A 1 -20.64 1.00 17.28
C MET A 1 -19.67 1.96 17.95
N LYS A 2 -19.28 1.72 19.20
CA LYS A 2 -18.41 2.63 19.94
C LYS A 2 -17.00 2.56 19.35
N ILE A 3 -16.29 3.70 19.32
CA ILE A 3 -14.91 3.84 18.82
C ILE A 3 -13.97 2.78 19.41
N ASP A 4 -14.20 2.38 20.67
CA ASP A 4 -13.43 1.37 21.39
C ASP A 4 -13.59 -0.07 20.85
N GLU A 5 -14.67 -0.36 20.10
CA GLU A 5 -14.88 -1.70 19.47
C GLU A 5 -14.21 -1.79 18.09
N LEU A 6 -14.06 -0.65 17.40
CA LEU A 6 -13.34 -0.57 16.13
C LEU A 6 -11.83 -0.74 16.30
N ASN A 7 -11.29 -0.39 17.46
CA ASN A 7 -9.86 -0.47 17.78
C ASN A 7 -9.36 -1.90 18.09
N LYS A 8 -10.25 -2.89 18.18
CA LYS A 8 -9.88 -4.30 18.44
C LYS A 8 -9.69 -5.14 17.17
N LEU A 9 -10.09 -4.63 16.02
CA LEU A 9 -9.92 -5.32 14.74
C LEU A 9 -8.55 -4.94 14.14
N ASN A 10 -7.88 -5.92 13.53
CA ASN A 10 -6.68 -5.67 12.73
C ASN A 10 -6.95 -4.48 11.79
N PRO A 11 -6.23 -3.35 11.93
CA PRO A 11 -6.51 -2.15 11.16
C PRO A 11 -6.41 -2.39 9.65
N TYR A 12 -5.69 -3.42 9.23
CA TYR A 12 -5.42 -3.77 7.85
C TYR A 12 -6.19 -4.98 7.31
N GLU A 13 -7.18 -5.52 8.07
CA GLU A 13 -7.90 -6.75 7.69
C GLU A 13 -8.50 -6.68 6.27
N TYR A 14 -9.18 -5.58 5.94
CA TYR A 14 -9.73 -5.40 4.60
C TYR A 14 -8.64 -5.30 3.53
N MET A 15 -7.55 -4.57 3.83
CA MET A 15 -6.40 -4.48 2.94
C MET A 15 -5.76 -5.84 2.70
N ASP A 16 -5.56 -6.65 3.74
CA ASP A 16 -4.96 -7.98 3.63
C ASP A 16 -5.82 -8.90 2.75
N SER A 17 -7.15 -8.83 2.87
CA SER A 17 -8.08 -9.56 1.99
C SER A 17 -7.97 -9.15 0.51
N GLU A 18 -7.90 -7.85 0.21
CA GLU A 18 -7.70 -7.35 -1.15
C GLU A 18 -6.33 -7.77 -1.72
N LEU A 19 -5.28 -7.72 -0.88
CA LEU A 19 -3.93 -8.14 -1.26
C LEU A 19 -3.85 -9.64 -1.56
N ASP A 20 -4.57 -10.49 -0.87
CA ASP A 20 -4.60 -11.94 -1.15
C ASP A 20 -5.19 -12.23 -2.53
N GLY A 21 -6.25 -11.53 -2.91
CA GLY A 21 -6.79 -11.57 -4.27
C GLY A 21 -5.76 -11.12 -5.31
N PHE A 22 -5.06 -10.02 -5.03
CA PHE A 22 -4.06 -9.46 -5.94
C PHE A 22 -2.82 -10.38 -6.10
N ARG A 23 -2.34 -11.01 -5.01
CA ARG A 23 -1.24 -11.99 -5.05
C ARG A 23 -1.52 -13.13 -6.02
N LYS A 24 -2.75 -13.65 -6.04
CA LYS A 24 -3.18 -14.68 -7.01
C LYS A 24 -3.07 -14.20 -8.45
N LEU A 25 -3.39 -12.92 -8.71
CA LEU A 25 -3.23 -12.32 -10.05
C LEU A 25 -1.75 -12.25 -10.46
N ILE A 26 -0.85 -11.83 -9.57
CA ILE A 26 0.59 -11.80 -9.84
C ILE A 26 1.09 -13.20 -10.22
N VAL A 27 0.81 -14.21 -9.41
CA VAL A 27 1.21 -15.60 -9.68
C VAL A 27 0.75 -16.05 -11.06
N ASN A 28 -0.52 -15.80 -11.42
CA ASN A 28 -1.07 -16.16 -12.71
C ASN A 28 -0.38 -15.43 -13.88
N LYS A 29 -0.08 -14.15 -13.74
CA LYS A 29 0.60 -13.39 -14.80
C LYS A 29 2.06 -13.81 -14.94
N PHE A 30 2.78 -14.05 -13.86
CA PHE A 30 4.14 -14.53 -13.89
C PHE A 30 4.25 -15.95 -14.46
N ARG A 31 3.27 -16.81 -14.19
CA ARG A 31 3.17 -18.12 -14.87
C ARG A 31 3.10 -17.96 -16.39
N LYS A 32 2.33 -16.98 -16.90
CA LYS A 32 2.27 -16.72 -18.35
C LYS A 32 3.60 -16.24 -18.92
N ILE A 33 4.36 -15.41 -18.19
CA ILE A 33 5.71 -14.97 -18.58
C ILE A 33 6.66 -16.16 -18.66
N ARG A 34 6.64 -17.05 -17.65
CA ARG A 34 7.47 -18.26 -17.62
C ARG A 34 7.20 -19.19 -18.82
N LEU A 35 5.95 -19.35 -19.19
CA LEU A 35 5.53 -20.26 -20.25
C LEU A 35 5.56 -19.64 -21.68
N ALA A 36 5.82 -18.35 -21.80
CA ALA A 36 5.79 -17.69 -23.10
C ALA A 36 6.95 -18.18 -23.98
N LYS A 37 6.69 -18.79 -25.12
CA LYS A 37 7.70 -19.28 -26.09
C LYS A 37 8.14 -18.20 -27.08
N LYS A 38 7.27 -17.28 -27.46
CA LYS A 38 7.53 -16.18 -28.41
C LYS A 38 6.97 -14.87 -27.84
N GLY A 39 7.47 -13.74 -28.34
CA GLY A 39 6.94 -12.42 -28.00
C GLY A 39 7.06 -12.06 -26.52
N LEU A 40 8.17 -12.44 -25.86
CA LEU A 40 8.37 -12.25 -24.42
C LEU A 40 8.15 -10.80 -23.98
N SER A 41 8.67 -9.83 -24.72
CA SER A 41 8.50 -8.40 -24.41
C SER A 41 7.02 -8.02 -24.33
N GLY A 42 6.22 -8.41 -25.32
CA GLY A 42 4.78 -8.16 -25.33
C GLY A 42 4.04 -8.88 -24.20
N VAL A 43 4.46 -10.10 -23.84
CA VAL A 43 3.85 -10.84 -22.73
C VAL A 43 4.15 -10.16 -21.40
N VAL A 44 5.39 -9.75 -21.15
CA VAL A 44 5.79 -9.02 -19.93
C VAL A 44 5.05 -7.68 -19.86
N SER A 45 5.07 -6.89 -20.93
CA SER A 45 4.38 -5.61 -20.98
C SER A 45 2.90 -5.73 -20.67
N LYS A 46 2.19 -6.62 -21.34
CA LYS A 46 0.75 -6.89 -21.10
C LYS A 46 0.46 -7.38 -19.68
N ALA A 47 1.35 -8.21 -19.11
CA ALA A 47 1.21 -8.67 -17.72
C ALA A 47 1.32 -7.52 -16.73
N TYR A 48 2.35 -6.67 -16.87
CA TYR A 48 2.59 -5.52 -15.99
C TYR A 48 1.51 -4.44 -16.13
N SER A 49 1.10 -4.09 -17.36
CA SER A 49 -0.02 -3.14 -17.58
C SER A 49 -1.32 -3.64 -16.96
N PHE A 50 -1.62 -4.93 -17.09
CA PHE A 50 -2.80 -5.51 -16.43
C PHE A 50 -2.72 -5.43 -14.91
N LEU A 51 -1.57 -5.80 -14.33
CA LEU A 51 -1.36 -5.77 -12.88
C LEU A 51 -1.39 -4.34 -12.36
N TYR A 52 -0.79 -3.38 -13.06
CA TYR A 52 -0.85 -1.97 -12.73
C TYR A 52 -2.29 -1.47 -12.63
N ASN A 53 -3.08 -1.67 -13.68
CA ASN A 53 -4.49 -1.25 -13.69
C ASN A 53 -5.33 -1.93 -12.59
N LYS A 54 -4.99 -3.17 -12.22
CA LYS A 54 -5.66 -3.87 -11.13
C LYS A 54 -5.24 -3.36 -9.76
N SER A 55 -3.94 -3.02 -9.56
CA SER A 55 -3.48 -2.40 -8.32
C SER A 55 -4.10 -1.02 -8.11
N TYR A 56 -4.17 -0.19 -9.16
CA TYR A 56 -4.83 1.10 -9.11
C TYR A 56 -6.29 0.99 -8.64
N LYS A 57 -7.07 0.09 -9.26
CA LYS A 57 -8.46 -0.16 -8.86
C LYS A 57 -8.59 -0.67 -7.41
N MET A 58 -7.63 -1.45 -6.97
CA MET A 58 -7.56 -1.92 -5.58
C MET A 58 -7.26 -0.75 -4.64
N PHE A 59 -6.27 0.07 -4.95
CA PHE A 59 -5.93 1.27 -4.15
C PHE A 59 -7.11 2.21 -4.01
N LEU A 60 -7.87 2.45 -5.08
CA LEU A 60 -9.07 3.29 -5.00
C LEU A 60 -10.14 2.68 -4.08
N ARG A 61 -10.36 1.37 -4.12
CA ARG A 61 -11.29 0.70 -3.18
C ARG A 61 -10.80 0.81 -1.73
N LEU A 62 -9.50 0.61 -1.50
CA LEU A 62 -8.89 0.78 -0.18
C LEU A 62 -9.05 2.21 0.32
N ALA A 63 -8.70 3.20 -0.49
CA ALA A 63 -8.85 4.61 -0.14
C ALA A 63 -10.30 4.95 0.26
N LYS A 64 -11.27 4.57 -0.56
CA LYS A 64 -12.70 4.82 -0.28
C LYS A 64 -13.15 4.14 1.02
N TRP A 65 -12.78 2.89 1.22
CA TRP A 65 -13.20 2.13 2.40
C TRP A 65 -12.61 2.70 3.69
N TYR A 66 -11.29 2.96 3.70
CA TYR A 66 -10.62 3.48 4.89
C TYR A 66 -10.99 4.92 5.21
N TYR A 67 -11.20 5.77 4.19
CA TYR A 67 -11.72 7.11 4.37
C TYR A 67 -13.10 7.08 5.08
N LEU A 68 -14.02 6.25 4.61
CA LEU A 68 -15.35 6.12 5.24
C LEU A 68 -15.26 5.49 6.63
N LYS A 69 -14.43 4.45 6.81
CA LYS A 69 -14.20 3.83 8.12
C LYS A 69 -13.65 4.82 9.14
N ALA A 70 -12.79 5.72 8.73
CA ALA A 70 -12.25 6.79 9.57
C ALA A 70 -13.25 7.94 9.84
N GLY A 71 -14.49 7.82 9.33
CA GLY A 71 -15.57 8.77 9.54
C GLY A 71 -15.55 9.95 8.59
N GLY A 72 -14.89 9.85 7.45
CA GLY A 72 -14.98 10.84 6.39
C GLY A 72 -16.42 11.02 5.92
N ASN A 73 -16.88 12.24 5.87
CA ASN A 73 -18.28 12.61 5.58
C ASN A 73 -18.44 13.51 4.35
N LYS A 74 -17.33 13.89 3.74
CA LYS A 74 -17.29 14.71 2.54
C LYS A 74 -17.20 13.84 1.28
N LYS A 75 -16.74 14.37 0.19
CA LYS A 75 -16.55 13.61 -1.04
C LYS A 75 -15.62 12.41 -0.79
N THR A 76 -16.06 11.21 -1.15
CA THR A 76 -15.20 10.03 -1.14
C THR A 76 -14.00 10.24 -2.07
N PRO A 77 -12.81 9.67 -1.76
CA PRO A 77 -11.65 9.76 -2.65
C PRO A 77 -12.02 9.40 -4.09
N SER A 78 -11.68 10.28 -5.02
CA SER A 78 -11.92 10.12 -6.46
C SER A 78 -10.74 9.44 -7.16
N ASP A 79 -10.91 9.11 -8.43
CA ASP A 79 -9.80 8.62 -9.25
C ASP A 79 -8.71 9.69 -9.40
N GLU A 80 -9.10 10.98 -9.55
CA GLU A 80 -8.20 12.12 -9.61
C GLU A 80 -7.37 12.25 -8.33
N TRP A 81 -8.04 12.25 -7.17
CA TRP A 81 -7.36 12.26 -5.87
C TRP A 81 -6.31 11.13 -5.73
N LEU A 82 -6.65 9.91 -6.19
CA LEU A 82 -5.73 8.79 -6.13
C LEU A 82 -4.59 8.95 -7.14
N GLN A 83 -4.86 9.50 -8.32
CA GLN A 83 -3.85 9.76 -9.34
C GLN A 83 -2.82 10.77 -8.83
N ASP A 84 -3.27 11.91 -8.30
CA ASP A 84 -2.41 12.92 -7.70
C ASP A 84 -1.54 12.29 -6.60
N PHE A 85 -2.14 11.47 -5.74
CA PHE A 85 -1.40 10.78 -4.69
C PHE A 85 -0.34 9.80 -5.22
N LEU A 86 -0.61 9.08 -6.31
CA LEU A 86 0.34 8.12 -6.88
C LEU A 86 1.45 8.79 -7.70
N GLU A 87 1.17 9.94 -8.31
CA GLU A 87 2.11 10.68 -9.14
C GLU A 87 3.07 11.56 -8.32
N ASP A 88 2.51 12.33 -7.38
CA ASP A 88 3.29 13.34 -6.67
C ASP A 88 4.00 12.80 -5.43
N TYR A 89 3.73 11.55 -4.92
CA TYR A 89 3.97 11.47 -3.59
C TYR A 89 4.28 10.25 -2.88
N ASP A 90 5.11 10.53 -2.10
CA ASP A 90 5.53 9.96 -0.89
C ASP A 90 4.88 10.56 0.34
N PHE A 91 3.75 10.05 0.77
CA PHE A 91 3.08 10.60 1.93
C PHE A 91 3.90 10.41 3.22
N LEU A 92 4.47 9.24 3.40
CA LEU A 92 5.20 8.91 4.62
C LEU A 92 6.57 8.25 4.39
N THR A 93 6.86 7.73 3.24
CA THR A 93 8.03 6.87 3.01
C THR A 93 9.01 7.33 1.93
N GLY A 94 8.73 8.38 1.19
CA GLY A 94 9.59 8.84 0.11
C GLY A 94 9.60 7.94 -1.13
N TYR A 95 8.57 7.10 -1.31
CA TYR A 95 8.56 6.03 -2.30
C TYR A 95 7.65 6.31 -3.49
N GLN A 96 8.25 6.49 -4.67
CA GLN A 96 7.53 6.71 -5.92
C GLN A 96 7.10 5.39 -6.55
N TYR A 97 5.79 5.20 -6.73
CA TYR A 97 5.23 3.94 -7.21
C TYR A 97 5.54 3.66 -8.68
N ASP A 98 5.32 4.62 -9.57
CA ASP A 98 5.42 4.42 -11.01
C ASP A 98 6.83 4.17 -11.53
N PRO A 99 7.85 4.95 -11.16
CA PRO A 99 9.23 4.68 -11.56
C PRO A 99 9.73 3.32 -11.08
N GLU A 100 9.32 2.89 -9.89
CA GLU A 100 9.66 1.56 -9.36
C GLU A 100 8.95 0.44 -10.13
N TRP A 101 7.71 0.68 -10.55
CA TRP A 101 6.95 -0.27 -11.34
C TRP A 101 7.62 -0.56 -12.69
N ASP A 102 8.03 0.48 -13.39
CA ASP A 102 8.72 0.36 -14.67
C ASP A 102 10.08 -0.31 -14.55
N ARG A 103 10.85 0.01 -13.51
CA ARG A 103 12.12 -0.68 -13.22
C ARG A 103 11.93 -2.18 -12.99
N LYS A 104 10.89 -2.58 -12.25
CA LYS A 104 10.58 -4.01 -12.02
C LYS A 104 10.12 -4.71 -13.29
N ARG A 105 9.36 -4.03 -14.15
CA ARG A 105 8.97 -4.55 -15.46
C ARG A 105 10.20 -4.83 -16.34
N ALA A 106 11.09 -3.86 -16.46
CA ALA A 106 12.33 -4.00 -17.24
C ALA A 106 13.20 -5.15 -16.72
N ARG A 107 13.46 -5.22 -15.43
CA ARG A 107 14.24 -6.29 -14.79
C ARG A 107 13.59 -7.67 -14.96
N THR A 108 12.27 -7.77 -14.93
CA THR A 108 11.58 -9.05 -15.16
C THR A 108 11.76 -9.52 -16.59
N TYR A 109 11.73 -8.60 -17.56
CA TYR A 109 12.02 -8.91 -18.95
C TYR A 109 13.46 -9.40 -19.15
N GLU A 110 14.44 -8.64 -18.66
CA GLU A 110 15.86 -8.97 -18.74
C GLU A 110 16.16 -10.35 -18.13
N LEU A 111 15.64 -10.60 -16.93
CA LEU A 111 15.79 -11.87 -16.25
C LEU A 111 15.17 -13.03 -17.06
N ALA A 112 13.95 -12.85 -17.55
CA ALA A 112 13.30 -13.89 -18.32
C ALA A 112 13.98 -14.13 -19.68
N GLN A 113 14.58 -13.10 -20.26
CA GLN A 113 15.36 -13.17 -21.50
C GLN A 113 16.67 -13.95 -21.30
N SER A 114 17.42 -13.66 -20.23
CA SER A 114 18.70 -14.34 -19.94
C SER A 114 18.51 -15.86 -19.74
N TYR A 115 17.46 -16.28 -19.03
CA TYR A 115 17.13 -17.71 -18.89
C TYR A 115 16.84 -18.39 -20.23
N ARG A 116 16.20 -17.66 -21.15
CA ARG A 116 15.89 -18.21 -22.49
C ARG A 116 17.10 -18.39 -23.37
N GLU A 117 18.03 -17.45 -23.30
CA GLU A 117 19.30 -17.53 -24.03
C GLU A 117 20.09 -18.77 -23.58
N GLU A 118 19.93 -19.19 -22.33
CA GLU A 118 20.47 -20.42 -21.77
C GLU A 118 19.55 -21.66 -22.00
N ASN A 119 18.46 -21.55 -22.76
CA ASN A 119 17.46 -22.60 -22.94
C ASN A 119 16.83 -23.13 -21.63
N LYS A 120 16.74 -22.28 -20.61
CA LYS A 120 16.17 -22.60 -19.29
C LYS A 120 14.77 -22.01 -19.12
N VAL A 121 13.98 -22.61 -18.21
CA VAL A 121 12.71 -22.02 -17.76
C VAL A 121 13.02 -20.91 -16.76
N PRO A 122 12.47 -19.69 -16.97
CA PRO A 122 12.76 -18.57 -16.07
C PRO A 122 12.32 -18.81 -14.62
N ASP A 123 13.24 -18.64 -13.65
CA ASP A 123 12.89 -18.52 -12.24
C ASP A 123 12.57 -17.05 -11.91
N LEU A 124 11.30 -16.74 -11.78
CA LEU A 124 10.81 -15.40 -11.52
C LEU A 124 10.28 -15.19 -10.09
N LYS A 125 10.55 -16.13 -9.17
CA LYS A 125 10.05 -16.06 -7.77
C LYS A 125 10.49 -14.79 -7.06
N LYS A 126 11.76 -14.37 -7.25
CA LYS A 126 12.26 -13.12 -6.67
C LYS A 126 11.51 -11.89 -7.23
N ALA A 127 11.28 -11.84 -8.55
CA ALA A 127 10.54 -10.76 -9.18
C ALA A 127 9.07 -10.72 -8.72
N GLU A 128 8.41 -11.88 -8.62
CA GLU A 128 7.08 -12.01 -8.02
C GLU A 128 7.02 -11.44 -6.60
N ARG A 129 7.97 -11.84 -5.75
CA ARG A 129 8.04 -11.37 -4.36
C ARG A 129 8.24 -9.86 -4.27
N LEU A 130 9.16 -9.31 -5.07
CA LEU A 130 9.44 -7.87 -5.07
C LEU A 130 8.27 -7.03 -5.58
N LEU A 131 7.49 -7.55 -6.53
CA LEU A 131 6.27 -6.88 -6.99
C LEU A 131 5.17 -6.94 -5.93
N ASN A 132 4.98 -8.09 -5.28
CA ASN A 132 4.05 -8.22 -4.14
C ASN A 132 4.40 -7.24 -3.01
N GLN A 133 5.69 -7.14 -2.67
CA GLN A 133 6.17 -6.22 -1.65
C GLN A 133 5.82 -4.77 -2.02
N GLN A 134 6.11 -4.34 -3.25
CA GLN A 134 5.79 -2.99 -3.73
C GLN A 134 4.30 -2.65 -3.58
N VAL A 135 3.43 -3.57 -4.03
CA VAL A 135 1.99 -3.35 -3.95
C VAL A 135 1.50 -3.31 -2.51
N THR A 136 2.06 -4.17 -1.64
CA THR A 136 1.72 -4.16 -0.20
C THR A 136 2.13 -2.86 0.47
N GLU A 137 3.36 -2.39 0.23
CA GLU A 137 3.88 -1.15 0.80
C GLU A 137 3.03 0.05 0.36
N LYS A 138 2.71 0.15 -0.93
CA LYS A 138 1.85 1.25 -1.42
C LYS A 138 0.40 1.13 -0.93
N SER A 139 -0.12 -0.08 -0.72
CA SER A 139 -1.45 -0.27 -0.11
C SER A 139 -1.50 0.32 1.30
N ILE A 140 -0.47 0.12 2.11
CA ILE A 140 -0.37 0.72 3.46
C ILE A 140 -0.40 2.24 3.38
N GLU A 141 0.38 2.84 2.48
CA GLU A 141 0.40 4.29 2.30
C GLU A 141 -0.96 4.86 1.86
N VAL A 142 -1.63 4.20 0.92
CA VAL A 142 -2.98 4.59 0.48
C VAL A 142 -3.99 4.54 1.63
N VAL A 143 -3.92 3.51 2.46
CA VAL A 143 -4.76 3.35 3.65
C VAL A 143 -4.49 4.46 4.67
N ASP A 144 -3.23 4.72 4.96
CA ASP A 144 -2.82 5.76 5.91
C ASP A 144 -3.25 7.15 5.42
N TYR A 145 -3.00 7.46 4.15
CA TYR A 145 -3.35 8.75 3.58
C TYR A 145 -4.87 8.99 3.58
N ALA A 146 -5.65 7.98 3.18
CA ALA A 146 -7.10 8.06 3.21
C ALA A 146 -7.63 8.25 4.65
N THR A 147 -7.04 7.56 5.62
CA THR A 147 -7.40 7.68 7.04
C THR A 147 -7.10 9.07 7.58
N VAL A 148 -5.89 9.59 7.32
CA VAL A 148 -5.48 10.93 7.77
C VAL A 148 -6.30 12.01 7.08
N THR A 149 -6.61 11.86 5.79
CA THR A 149 -7.50 12.79 5.07
C THR A 149 -8.89 12.85 5.71
N ALA A 150 -9.46 11.69 6.06
CA ALA A 150 -10.75 11.65 6.75
C ALA A 150 -10.68 12.33 8.13
N TYR A 151 -9.60 12.14 8.87
CA TYR A 151 -9.39 12.81 10.16
C TYR A 151 -9.30 14.33 10.00
N LYS A 152 -8.53 14.82 9.02
CA LYS A 152 -8.43 16.25 8.70
C LYS A 152 -9.79 16.84 8.34
N ASP A 153 -10.57 16.15 7.53
CA ASP A 153 -11.91 16.54 7.11
C ASP A 153 -12.89 16.65 8.29
N ARG A 154 -12.66 15.89 9.36
CA ARG A 154 -13.44 15.95 10.61
C ARG A 154 -12.92 17.00 11.59
N GLY A 155 -11.80 17.66 11.28
CA GLY A 155 -11.18 18.65 12.16
C GLY A 155 -10.32 18.06 13.29
N VAL A 156 -9.97 16.77 13.20
CA VAL A 156 -9.01 16.14 14.13
C VAL A 156 -7.67 16.87 14.02
N LYS A 157 -7.10 17.25 15.16
CA LYS A 157 -5.84 17.99 15.22
C LYS A 157 -4.66 17.11 15.59
N LYS A 158 -4.91 16.01 16.30
CA LYS A 158 -3.87 15.13 16.83
C LYS A 158 -4.16 13.68 16.51
N VAL A 159 -3.11 12.92 16.29
CA VAL A 159 -3.17 11.47 16.08
C VAL A 159 -2.24 10.77 17.06
N LYS A 160 -2.58 9.55 17.41
CA LYS A 160 -1.79 8.67 18.25
C LYS A 160 -1.16 7.60 17.37
N TRP A 161 0.16 7.44 17.48
CA TRP A 161 0.89 6.36 16.80
C TRP A 161 0.64 5.03 17.49
N ARG A 162 0.39 3.99 16.70
CA ARG A 162 0.15 2.64 17.22
C ARG A 162 0.95 1.63 16.41
N THR A 163 1.53 0.67 17.11
CA THR A 163 2.23 -0.45 16.50
C THR A 163 1.37 -1.72 16.49
N MET A 164 1.74 -2.68 15.66
CA MET A 164 1.07 -4.00 15.63
C MET A 164 1.37 -4.85 16.86
N GLY A 165 2.37 -4.46 17.69
CA GLY A 165 2.77 -5.21 18.88
C GLY A 165 3.34 -6.61 18.57
N ASP A 166 3.74 -6.87 17.33
CA ASP A 166 4.35 -8.13 16.91
C ASP A 166 5.88 -8.01 16.83
N ASN A 167 6.58 -9.12 16.67
CA ASN A 167 8.04 -9.19 16.61
C ASN A 167 8.67 -8.57 15.34
N ARG A 168 7.88 -7.91 14.49
CA ARG A 168 8.33 -7.17 13.30
C ARG A 168 8.30 -5.67 13.50
N VAL A 169 7.93 -5.21 14.68
CA VAL A 169 8.03 -3.79 15.05
C VAL A 169 9.51 -3.46 15.24
N CYS A 170 10.00 -2.42 14.60
CA CYS A 170 11.37 -1.95 14.79
C CYS A 170 11.45 -1.01 16.00
N ASP A 171 12.66 -0.85 16.57
CA ASP A 171 12.92 -0.05 17.77
C ASP A 171 12.35 1.37 17.64
N GLU A 172 12.56 2.02 16.48
CA GLU A 172 12.04 3.39 16.24
C GLU A 172 10.51 3.44 16.27
N CYS A 173 9.82 2.43 15.75
CA CYS A 173 8.36 2.34 15.81
C CYS A 173 7.87 2.01 17.22
N GLU A 174 8.58 1.17 17.95
CA GLU A 174 8.28 0.84 19.34
C GLU A 174 8.37 2.06 20.23
N GLU A 175 9.42 2.88 20.06
CA GLU A 175 9.57 4.16 20.77
C GLU A 175 8.45 5.16 20.47
N ARG A 176 7.81 5.07 19.31
CA ARG A 176 6.69 5.94 18.93
C ARG A 176 5.34 5.43 19.41
N ASP A 177 5.23 4.17 19.81
CA ASP A 177 3.94 3.61 20.23
C ASP A 177 3.32 4.39 21.38
N GLY A 178 2.05 4.73 21.20
CA GLY A 178 1.30 5.54 22.16
C GLY A 178 1.62 7.05 22.16
N LYS A 179 2.65 7.51 21.46
CA LYS A 179 2.95 8.96 21.35
C LYS A 179 1.90 9.67 20.49
N ILE A 180 1.67 10.93 20.84
CA ILE A 180 0.69 11.80 20.18
C ILE A 180 1.44 12.81 19.33
N PHE A 181 0.99 12.99 18.09
CA PHE A 181 1.56 13.91 17.12
C PHE A 181 0.47 14.83 16.55
N ASP A 182 0.86 16.05 16.19
CA ASP A 182 0.01 16.90 15.39
C ASP A 182 -0.23 16.26 14.03
N ILE A 183 -1.47 16.34 13.53
CA ILE A 183 -1.86 15.68 12.26
C ILE A 183 -1.12 16.26 11.05
N ASP A 184 -0.60 17.48 11.14
CA ASP A 184 0.20 18.11 10.10
C ASP A 184 1.71 17.85 10.28
N ASN A 185 2.12 17.16 11.36
CA ASN A 185 3.51 16.91 11.72
C ASN A 185 3.74 15.45 12.13
N ILE A 186 3.18 14.52 11.34
CA ILE A 186 3.33 13.09 11.57
C ILE A 186 4.76 12.67 11.18
N PRO A 187 5.51 11.99 12.06
CA PRO A 187 6.83 11.47 11.70
C PRO A 187 6.78 10.55 10.50
N GLN A 188 7.78 10.63 9.65
CA GLN A 188 7.90 9.77 8.48
C GLN A 188 7.96 8.29 8.89
N LYS A 189 7.24 7.45 8.16
CA LYS A 189 7.28 5.99 8.31
C LYS A 189 8.42 5.42 7.45
N HIS A 190 9.12 4.42 7.97
CA HIS A 190 10.03 3.65 7.13
C HIS A 190 9.25 2.76 6.15
N ARG A 191 9.89 2.36 5.08
CA ARG A 191 9.31 1.49 4.06
C ARG A 191 8.84 0.16 4.67
N GLY A 192 7.61 -0.24 4.37
CA GLY A 192 7.00 -1.47 4.90
C GLY A 192 6.53 -1.37 6.35
N CYS A 193 6.49 -0.18 6.94
CA CYS A 193 5.95 0.06 8.26
C CYS A 193 4.46 -0.32 8.33
N ARG A 194 4.09 -1.10 9.34
CA ARG A 194 2.70 -1.54 9.61
C ARG A 194 2.05 -0.81 10.80
N CYS A 195 2.68 0.25 11.31
CA CYS A 195 2.07 1.09 12.31
C CYS A 195 0.88 1.85 11.72
N TRP A 196 -0.10 2.18 12.54
CA TRP A 196 -1.26 2.96 12.11
C TRP A 196 -1.44 4.19 13.00
N LEU A 197 -2.36 5.05 12.61
CA LEU A 197 -2.67 6.29 13.31
C LEU A 197 -4.11 6.24 13.81
N GLU A 198 -4.32 6.54 15.07
CA GLU A 198 -5.64 6.70 15.69
C GLU A 198 -5.94 8.17 15.90
N ALA A 199 -7.16 8.62 15.62
CA ALA A 199 -7.57 9.96 16.00
C ALA A 199 -7.44 10.15 17.52
N TYR A 200 -6.84 11.25 17.95
CA TYR A 200 -6.72 11.58 19.35
C TYR A 200 -7.50 12.87 19.67
N GLU A 201 -8.47 12.74 20.57
CA GLU A 201 -9.26 13.86 21.10
C GLU A 201 -8.85 14.09 22.56
N ASP A 202 -8.41 15.32 22.86
CA ASP A 202 -8.10 15.69 24.23
C ASP A 202 -9.43 15.90 24.98
N ARG A 203 -9.72 15.00 25.93
CA ARG A 203 -10.98 15.03 26.71
C ARG A 203 -11.15 16.30 27.57
N ARG A 204 -10.16 17.20 27.58
CA ARG A 204 -10.16 18.39 28.43
C ARG A 204 -10.67 19.67 27.75
N GLU A 205 -10.93 19.64 26.45
CA GLU A 205 -11.41 20.83 25.70
C GLU A 205 -12.95 20.95 25.64
N ASN A 206 -13.70 20.04 26.27
CA ASN A 206 -15.17 20.05 26.31
C ASN A 206 -15.76 20.36 27.70
N THR A 207 -15.08 21.18 28.51
CA THR A 207 -15.64 21.72 29.78
C THR A 207 -15.73 23.23 29.75
#